data_3bcb9b4970e7f605c843a9d59a377177
#
_entry.id   3bcb9b4970e7f605c843a9d59a377177
#
_cell.length_a   1.000
_cell.length_b   1.000
_cell.length_c   1.000
_cell.angle_alpha   90.00
_cell.angle_beta   90.00
_cell.angle_gamma   90.00
#
_symmetry.space_group_name_H-M   'P 1'
#
loop_
_entity.id
_entity.type
_entity.pdbx_description
1 polymer ?
#
loop_
_entity_poly.entity_id
_entity_poly.type
_entity_poly.pdbx_seq_one_letter_code
_entity_poly.pdbx_strand_id
1 'polypeptide(L)'
;MSQVVLRNRFGIYLHVPFCSKKCDYCSFATWTDRDHLVEDYLQACKAQAREAASSIRSISSVFIGGGTPNLVPAQLLMDIFDGLPLHPDAEFTVECNPDHVTPDDLEIYVDHGVNRISLGVQSMVPHVLASLGREHNPDNVHNSVEIIRNAGIKNLNLDLIYG
;
A
#
# COMPACT_ATOMS: atom_id res chain seq x y z
N MET A 1 29.58 24.48 -16.90
CA MET A 1 28.23 24.81 -16.43
C MET A 1 27.38 23.56 -16.52
N SER A 2 27.23 22.83 -15.40
CA SER A 2 26.41 21.61 -15.36
C SER A 2 24.96 22.01 -15.43
N GLN A 3 24.31 21.67 -16.54
CA GLN A 3 22.85 21.75 -16.61
C GLN A 3 22.28 20.81 -15.56
N VAL A 4 21.64 21.34 -14.54
CA VAL A 4 20.73 20.60 -13.66
C VAL A 4 19.56 20.18 -14.54
N VAL A 5 19.63 18.98 -15.11
CA VAL A 5 18.48 18.34 -15.73
C VAL A 5 17.50 18.09 -14.57
N LEU A 6 16.50 18.96 -14.45
CA LEU A 6 15.31 18.66 -13.67
C LEU A 6 14.68 17.42 -14.30
N ARG A 7 15.05 16.24 -13.80
CA ARG A 7 14.35 14.99 -14.13
C ARG A 7 12.93 15.21 -13.64
N ASN A 8 11.98 15.32 -14.56
CA ASN A 8 10.56 15.31 -14.24
C ASN A 8 10.26 13.98 -13.53
N ARG A 9 10.37 14.01 -12.21
CA ARG A 9 10.00 12.86 -11.36
C ARG A 9 8.48 12.89 -11.24
N PHE A 10 7.83 11.88 -11.76
CA PHE A 10 6.40 11.70 -11.66
C PHE A 10 6.12 10.57 -10.66
N GLY A 11 5.24 10.83 -9.71
CA GLY A 11 4.80 9.82 -8.74
C GLY A 11 3.30 9.56 -8.89
N ILE A 12 2.89 8.35 -8.58
CA ILE A 12 1.48 7.95 -8.47
C ILE A 12 1.16 7.73 -6.99
N TYR A 13 0.08 8.32 -6.53
CA TYR A 13 -0.61 7.93 -5.31
C TYR A 13 -1.94 7.27 -5.68
N LEU A 14 -2.11 6.02 -5.27
CA LEU A 14 -3.39 5.30 -5.38
C LEU A 14 -4.03 5.25 -4.00
N HIS A 15 -5.22 5.85 -3.87
CA HIS A 15 -6.00 5.76 -2.66
C HIS A 15 -6.90 4.53 -2.68
N VAL A 16 -6.77 3.64 -1.69
CA VAL A 16 -7.65 2.48 -1.51
C VAL A 16 -8.55 2.74 -0.30
N PRO A 17 -9.84 3.08 -0.50
CA PRO A 17 -10.68 3.61 0.57
C PRO A 17 -11.37 2.53 1.41
N PHE A 18 -10.98 1.27 1.31
CA PHE A 18 -11.66 0.16 1.97
C PHE A 18 -10.97 -0.22 3.28
N CYS A 19 -11.75 -0.47 4.33
CA CYS A 19 -11.30 -0.95 5.63
C CYS A 19 -12.31 -1.97 6.17
N SER A 20 -11.84 -2.98 6.92
CA SER A 20 -12.71 -3.88 7.69
C SER A 20 -13.38 -3.15 8.86
N LYS A 21 -12.65 -2.19 9.46
CA LYS A 21 -13.11 -1.37 10.58
C LYS A 21 -12.51 0.02 10.53
N LYS A 22 -13.24 1.01 11.03
CA LYS A 22 -12.72 2.37 11.20
C LYS A 22 -12.06 2.50 12.58
N CYS A 23 -10.77 2.80 12.60
CA CYS A 23 -10.03 3.04 13.85
C CYS A 23 -10.43 4.38 14.46
N ASP A 24 -10.40 4.50 15.80
CA ASP A 24 -10.93 5.67 16.53
C ASP A 24 -10.12 6.96 16.27
N TYR A 25 -8.86 6.85 15.89
CA TYR A 25 -7.98 7.98 15.55
C TYR A 25 -8.03 8.37 14.06
N CYS A 26 -8.66 7.55 13.19
CA CYS A 26 -8.50 7.70 11.74
C CYS A 26 -9.45 8.75 11.16
N SER A 27 -8.88 9.76 10.48
CA SER A 27 -9.60 10.77 9.71
C SER A 27 -9.54 10.59 8.20
N PHE A 28 -8.99 9.49 7.71
CA PHE A 28 -8.90 9.24 6.28
C PHE A 28 -10.28 8.99 5.66
N ALA A 29 -10.38 9.28 4.36
CA ALA A 29 -11.56 9.00 3.56
C ALA A 29 -11.67 7.49 3.31
N THR A 30 -12.29 6.77 4.23
CA THR A 30 -12.41 5.30 4.20
C THR A 30 -13.83 4.86 4.54
N TRP A 31 -14.21 3.71 4.01
CA TRP A 31 -15.52 3.08 4.21
C TRP A 31 -15.38 1.62 4.61
N THR A 32 -16.27 1.16 5.47
CA THR A 32 -16.32 -0.23 5.99
C THR A 32 -17.54 -1.01 5.49
N ASP A 33 -18.34 -0.42 4.61
CA ASP A 33 -19.60 -0.96 4.11
C ASP A 33 -19.69 -0.91 2.56
N ARG A 34 -18.55 -0.82 1.88
CA ARG A 34 -18.45 -0.66 0.42
C ARG A 34 -17.68 -1.79 -0.27
N ASP A 35 -17.53 -2.95 0.36
CA ASP A 35 -16.78 -4.09 -0.20
C ASP A 35 -17.30 -4.53 -1.56
N HIS A 36 -18.61 -4.42 -1.79
CA HIS A 36 -19.27 -4.71 -3.06
C HIS A 36 -18.83 -3.80 -4.22
N LEU A 37 -18.13 -2.70 -3.96
CA LEU A 37 -17.62 -1.76 -4.96
C LEU A 37 -16.13 -1.94 -5.25
N VAL A 38 -15.43 -2.86 -4.58
CA VAL A 38 -13.96 -3.03 -4.70
C VAL A 38 -13.54 -3.24 -6.15
N GLU A 39 -14.17 -4.19 -6.84
CA GLU A 39 -13.80 -4.53 -8.21
C GLU A 39 -14.04 -3.36 -9.17
N ASP A 40 -15.23 -2.75 -9.14
CA ASP A 40 -15.57 -1.60 -9.99
C ASP A 40 -14.64 -0.42 -9.72
N TYR A 41 -14.30 -0.17 -8.44
CA TYR A 41 -13.37 0.88 -8.04
C TYR A 41 -11.97 0.65 -8.61
N LEU A 42 -11.42 -0.55 -8.46
CA LEU A 42 -10.08 -0.87 -8.97
C LEU A 42 -10.03 -0.82 -10.51
N GLN A 43 -11.10 -1.23 -11.20
CA GLN A 43 -11.20 -1.08 -12.66
C GLN A 43 -11.25 0.40 -13.08
N ALA A 44 -11.98 1.24 -12.36
CA ALA A 44 -11.98 2.68 -12.61
C ALA A 44 -10.59 3.31 -12.38
N CYS A 45 -9.89 2.91 -11.31
CA CYS A 45 -8.52 3.33 -11.03
C CYS A 45 -7.55 2.91 -12.15
N LYS A 46 -7.68 1.68 -12.68
CA LYS A 46 -6.90 1.18 -13.80
C LYS A 46 -7.09 2.04 -15.06
N ALA A 47 -8.34 2.38 -15.38
CA ALA A 47 -8.65 3.24 -16.51
C ALA A 47 -8.04 4.63 -16.34
N GLN A 48 -8.20 5.25 -15.16
CA GLN A 48 -7.64 6.56 -14.83
C GLN A 48 -6.11 6.58 -14.88
N ALA A 49 -5.46 5.54 -14.33
CA ALA A 49 -4.01 5.43 -14.33
C ALA A 49 -3.45 5.36 -15.76
N ARG A 50 -4.09 4.59 -16.65
CA ARG A 50 -3.70 4.50 -18.07
C ARG A 50 -3.89 5.82 -18.81
N GLU A 51 -4.99 6.52 -18.59
CA GLU A 51 -5.24 7.83 -19.16
C GLU A 51 -4.18 8.83 -18.73
N ALA A 52 -3.93 8.93 -17.40
CA ALA A 52 -2.92 9.83 -16.85
C ALA A 52 -1.51 9.51 -17.35
N ALA A 53 -1.16 8.24 -17.47
CA ALA A 53 0.16 7.80 -17.92
C ALA A 53 0.40 8.01 -19.42
N SER A 54 -0.62 8.26 -20.23
CA SER A 54 -0.50 8.39 -21.68
C SER A 54 0.49 9.48 -22.13
N SER A 55 0.68 10.51 -21.30
CA SER A 55 1.63 11.62 -21.55
C SER A 55 2.92 11.54 -20.71
N ILE A 56 3.06 10.50 -19.86
CA ILE A 56 4.17 10.37 -18.93
C ILE A 56 5.20 9.41 -19.51
N ARG A 57 6.49 9.80 -19.49
CA ARG A 57 7.58 8.97 -20.00
C ARG A 57 8.17 8.02 -18.97
N SER A 58 8.09 8.38 -17.69
CA SER A 58 8.66 7.59 -16.62
C SER A 58 8.03 7.93 -15.29
N ILE A 59 7.62 6.92 -14.53
CA ILE A 59 7.08 7.03 -13.18
C ILE A 59 8.18 6.61 -12.22
N SER A 60 8.59 7.50 -11.32
CA SER A 60 9.71 7.30 -10.39
C SER A 60 9.28 6.76 -9.03
N SER A 61 7.99 6.82 -8.71
CA SER A 61 7.45 6.26 -7.46
C SER A 61 5.97 5.92 -7.60
N VAL A 62 5.57 4.87 -6.88
CA VAL A 62 4.17 4.50 -6.67
C VAL A 62 3.95 4.35 -5.16
N PHE A 63 2.88 4.91 -4.66
CA PHE A 63 2.45 4.75 -3.28
C PHE A 63 0.97 4.36 -3.25
N ILE A 64 0.68 3.17 -2.73
CA ILE A 64 -0.67 2.68 -2.52
C ILE A 64 -0.98 2.77 -1.04
N GLY A 65 -1.98 3.59 -0.70
CA GLY A 65 -2.33 3.84 0.69
C GLY A 65 -3.79 4.24 0.89
N GLY A 66 -4.11 4.72 2.07
CA GLY A 66 -5.42 5.25 2.42
C GLY A 66 -6.13 4.47 3.50
N GLY A 67 -6.99 3.53 3.16
CA GLY A 67 -7.66 2.63 4.09
C GLY A 67 -6.78 1.43 4.44
N THR A 68 -7.05 0.31 3.82
CA THR A 68 -6.29 -0.93 4.02
C THR A 68 -6.03 -1.58 2.65
N PRO A 69 -4.95 -1.20 1.95
CA PRO A 69 -4.69 -1.70 0.59
C PRO A 69 -4.60 -3.22 0.50
N ASN A 70 -4.04 -3.88 1.50
CA ASN A 70 -3.95 -5.35 1.53
C ASN A 70 -5.22 -6.05 2.04
N LEU A 71 -6.36 -5.36 2.05
CA LEU A 71 -7.68 -5.96 2.23
C LEU A 71 -8.34 -6.33 0.90
N VAL A 72 -7.94 -5.66 -0.19
CA VAL A 72 -8.49 -5.93 -1.52
C VAL A 72 -7.67 -7.00 -2.25
N PRO A 73 -8.24 -7.72 -3.25
CA PRO A 73 -7.50 -8.75 -3.99
C PRO A 73 -6.21 -8.22 -4.59
N ALA A 74 -5.07 -8.81 -4.21
CA ALA A 74 -3.74 -8.34 -4.58
C ALA A 74 -3.56 -8.27 -6.11
N GLN A 75 -4.04 -9.29 -6.85
CA GLN A 75 -3.93 -9.31 -8.31
C GLN A 75 -4.66 -8.13 -8.96
N LEU A 76 -5.91 -7.85 -8.55
CA LEU A 76 -6.68 -6.73 -9.11
C LEU A 76 -6.03 -5.37 -8.78
N LEU A 77 -5.43 -5.27 -7.59
CA LEU A 77 -4.71 -4.06 -7.16
C LEU A 77 -3.45 -3.85 -8.02
N MET A 78 -2.68 -4.89 -8.26
CA MET A 78 -1.45 -4.81 -9.05
C MET A 78 -1.71 -4.62 -10.54
N ASP A 79 -2.76 -5.21 -11.09
CA ASP A 79 -3.17 -5.03 -12.49
C ASP A 79 -3.37 -3.56 -12.92
N ILE A 80 -3.59 -2.66 -11.96
CA ILE A 80 -3.69 -1.21 -12.22
C ILE A 80 -2.40 -0.67 -12.84
N PHE A 81 -1.26 -1.22 -12.47
CA PHE A 81 0.07 -0.74 -12.86
C PHE A 81 0.64 -1.44 -14.08
N ASP A 82 -0.05 -2.45 -14.61
CA ASP A 82 0.37 -3.18 -15.80
C ASP A 82 0.52 -2.27 -17.01
N GLY A 83 1.71 -2.31 -17.61
CA GLY A 83 2.03 -1.54 -18.81
C GLY A 83 2.26 -0.05 -18.56
N LEU A 84 2.24 0.42 -17.31
CA LEU A 84 2.65 1.77 -16.99
C LEU A 84 4.18 1.93 -17.12
N PRO A 85 4.70 3.11 -17.52
CA PRO A 85 6.12 3.33 -17.74
C PRO A 85 6.86 3.54 -16.40
N LEU A 86 6.90 2.51 -15.54
CA LEU A 86 7.64 2.54 -14.28
C LEU A 86 9.14 2.60 -14.56
N HIS A 87 9.85 3.48 -13.85
CA HIS A 87 11.31 3.50 -13.89
C HIS A 87 11.86 2.22 -13.23
N PRO A 88 12.95 1.61 -13.73
CA PRO A 88 13.52 0.41 -13.11
C PRO A 88 13.89 0.56 -11.63
N ASP A 89 14.27 1.78 -11.22
CA ASP A 89 14.59 2.13 -9.83
C ASP A 89 13.41 2.82 -9.10
N ALA A 90 12.18 2.68 -9.58
CA ALA A 90 11.02 3.29 -8.92
C ALA A 90 10.83 2.71 -7.51
N GLU A 91 10.56 3.57 -6.54
CA GLU A 91 10.05 3.11 -5.26
C GLU A 91 8.56 2.74 -5.43
N PHE A 92 8.22 1.49 -5.15
CA PHE A 92 6.85 1.00 -5.19
C PHE A 92 6.43 0.53 -3.80
N THR A 93 5.61 1.36 -3.15
CA THR A 93 5.19 1.17 -1.75
C THR A 93 3.73 0.72 -1.68
N VAL A 94 3.46 -0.25 -0.80
CA VAL A 94 2.11 -0.62 -0.36
C VAL A 94 2.01 -0.46 1.15
N GLU A 95 0.97 0.25 1.63
CA GLU A 95 0.59 0.24 3.04
C GLU A 95 -0.14 -1.06 3.37
N CYS A 96 0.21 -1.68 4.49
CA CYS A 96 -0.38 -2.93 4.94
C CYS A 96 -0.85 -2.87 6.39
N ASN A 97 -1.99 -3.51 6.64
CA ASN A 97 -2.40 -3.85 8.00
C ASN A 97 -1.82 -5.23 8.37
N PRO A 98 -1.20 -5.39 9.56
CA PRO A 98 -0.64 -6.67 10.00
C PRO A 98 -1.62 -7.85 9.94
N ASP A 99 -2.92 -7.62 10.15
CA ASP A 99 -3.94 -8.68 10.13
C ASP A 99 -4.16 -9.32 8.76
N HIS A 100 -3.74 -8.65 7.68
CA HIS A 100 -4.03 -9.06 6.30
C HIS A 100 -2.76 -9.32 5.48
N VAL A 101 -1.60 -9.47 6.12
CA VAL A 101 -0.37 -9.83 5.40
C VAL A 101 -0.34 -11.34 5.18
N THR A 102 -0.33 -11.75 3.93
CA THR A 102 -0.21 -13.16 3.54
C THR A 102 0.98 -13.40 2.62
N PRO A 103 1.59 -14.60 2.61
CA PRO A 103 2.65 -14.94 1.67
C PRO A 103 2.22 -14.81 0.21
N ASP A 104 1.01 -15.24 -0.12
CA ASP A 104 0.48 -15.25 -1.49
C ASP A 104 0.33 -13.81 -2.04
N ASP A 105 -0.19 -12.88 -1.22
CA ASP A 105 -0.30 -11.47 -1.63
C ASP A 105 1.08 -10.83 -1.81
N LEU A 106 2.03 -11.17 -0.92
CA LEU A 106 3.40 -10.65 -1.01
C LEU A 106 4.13 -11.16 -2.27
N GLU A 107 3.90 -12.41 -2.68
CA GLU A 107 4.42 -12.96 -3.94
C GLU A 107 3.92 -12.13 -5.13
N ILE A 108 2.60 -11.88 -5.19
CA ILE A 108 1.98 -11.05 -6.23
C ILE A 108 2.58 -9.63 -6.22
N TYR A 109 2.75 -9.02 -5.05
CA TYR A 109 3.32 -7.69 -4.93
C TYR A 109 4.76 -7.62 -5.46
N VAL A 110 5.59 -8.59 -5.07
CA VAL A 110 7.00 -8.65 -5.51
C VAL A 110 7.11 -8.88 -7.02
N ASP A 111 6.29 -9.75 -7.59
CA ASP A 111 6.25 -10.02 -9.02
C ASP A 111 5.89 -8.78 -9.84
N HIS A 112 5.11 -7.86 -9.28
CA HIS A 112 4.76 -6.59 -9.90
C HIS A 112 5.72 -5.42 -9.53
N GLY A 113 6.81 -5.72 -8.83
CA GLY A 113 7.88 -4.75 -8.54
C GLY A 113 7.70 -3.94 -7.26
N VAL A 114 6.75 -4.31 -6.38
CA VAL A 114 6.69 -3.71 -5.04
C VAL A 114 7.99 -4.00 -4.30
N ASN A 115 8.64 -2.95 -3.82
CA ASN A 115 9.95 -3.04 -3.17
C ASN A 115 9.99 -2.39 -1.79
N ARG A 116 8.86 -1.82 -1.34
CA ARG A 116 8.70 -1.23 -0.02
C ARG A 116 7.33 -1.54 0.56
N ILE A 117 7.28 -1.92 1.84
CA ILE A 117 6.04 -2.04 2.63
C ILE A 117 6.06 -1.02 3.76
N SER A 118 4.91 -0.36 4.00
CA SER A 118 4.64 0.41 5.21
C SER A 118 3.61 -0.33 6.06
N LEU A 119 4.03 -0.84 7.21
CA LEU A 119 3.20 -1.68 8.07
C LEU A 119 2.60 -0.84 9.20
N GLY A 120 1.28 -0.76 9.24
CA GLY A 120 0.52 0.00 10.24
C GLY A 120 0.49 -0.68 11.60
N VAL A 121 1.60 -0.63 12.34
CA VAL A 121 1.76 -1.24 13.67
C VAL A 121 1.03 -0.45 14.76
N GLN A 122 1.18 0.85 14.75
CA GLN A 122 0.65 1.84 15.67
C GLN A 122 1.18 1.71 17.10
N SER A 123 1.16 0.51 17.72
CA SER A 123 1.73 0.21 19.02
C SER A 123 2.04 -1.28 19.17
N MET A 124 3.00 -1.61 20.03
CA MET A 124 3.28 -2.99 20.47
C MET A 124 2.67 -3.29 21.85
N VAL A 125 1.85 -2.38 22.37
CA VAL A 125 1.22 -2.50 23.69
C VAL A 125 -0.27 -2.81 23.53
N PRO A 126 -0.77 -3.99 23.97
CA PRO A 126 -2.14 -4.45 23.69
C PRO A 126 -3.25 -3.48 24.13
N HIS A 127 -3.15 -2.89 25.32
CA HIS A 127 -4.17 -1.95 25.81
C HIS A 127 -4.16 -0.63 25.03
N VAL A 128 -3.01 -0.21 24.48
CA VAL A 128 -2.91 0.97 23.61
C VAL A 128 -3.58 0.66 22.25
N LEU A 129 -3.32 -0.51 21.66
CA LEU A 129 -3.99 -0.93 20.44
C LEU A 129 -5.51 -0.96 20.62
N ALA A 130 -6.00 -1.53 21.71
CA ALA A 130 -7.42 -1.55 22.03
C ALA A 130 -8.02 -0.14 22.13
N SER A 131 -7.33 0.82 22.78
CA SER A 131 -7.78 2.21 22.88
C SER A 131 -7.71 2.98 21.56
N LEU A 132 -6.92 2.51 20.59
CA LEU A 132 -6.88 3.03 19.23
C LEU A 132 -7.95 2.38 18.31
N GLY A 133 -8.75 1.45 18.81
CA GLY A 133 -9.72 0.70 18.02
C GLY A 133 -9.09 -0.31 17.07
N ARG A 134 -7.83 -0.74 17.33
CA ARG A 134 -7.11 -1.76 16.53
C ARG A 134 -7.43 -3.17 17.05
N GLU A 135 -7.50 -4.14 16.13
CA GLU A 135 -7.81 -5.54 16.43
C GLU A 135 -6.56 -6.43 16.44
N HIS A 136 -5.52 -6.05 15.70
CA HIS A 136 -4.28 -6.83 15.69
C HIS A 136 -3.55 -6.82 17.04
N ASN A 137 -2.73 -7.82 17.25
CA ASN A 137 -1.87 -7.95 18.41
C ASN A 137 -0.38 -7.89 18.02
N PRO A 138 0.56 -7.78 18.98
CA PRO A 138 1.99 -7.76 18.69
C PRO A 138 2.51 -9.00 17.95
N ASP A 139 1.90 -10.18 18.15
CA ASP A 139 2.32 -11.40 17.45
C ASP A 139 2.00 -11.32 15.95
N ASN A 140 0.86 -10.72 15.57
CA ASN A 140 0.53 -10.45 14.17
C ASN A 140 1.60 -9.57 13.51
N VAL A 141 2.12 -8.57 14.25
CA VAL A 141 3.20 -7.70 13.74
C VAL A 141 4.47 -8.48 13.50
N HIS A 142 4.91 -9.31 14.46
CA HIS A 142 6.11 -10.14 14.30
C HIS A 142 5.99 -11.10 13.12
N ASN A 143 4.85 -11.79 13.01
CA ASN A 143 4.57 -12.70 11.91
C ASN A 143 4.57 -11.96 10.55
N SER A 144 3.93 -10.81 10.48
CA SER A 144 3.91 -9.99 9.24
C SER A 144 5.30 -9.55 8.81
N VAL A 145 6.15 -9.12 9.75
CA VAL A 145 7.55 -8.76 9.47
C VAL A 145 8.32 -9.96 8.91
N GLU A 146 8.12 -11.14 9.48
CA GLU A 146 8.75 -12.37 8.99
C GLU A 146 8.30 -12.71 7.57
N ILE A 147 7.00 -12.70 7.29
CA ILE A 147 6.43 -12.94 5.96
C ILE A 147 7.01 -11.95 4.94
N ILE A 148 7.02 -10.64 5.26
CA ILE A 148 7.53 -9.59 4.38
C ILE A 148 9.02 -9.81 4.08
N ARG A 149 9.82 -10.16 5.09
CA ARG A 149 11.26 -10.43 4.90
C ARG A 149 11.51 -11.70 4.08
N ASN A 150 10.73 -12.74 4.29
CA ASN A 150 10.81 -13.99 3.53
C ASN A 150 10.44 -13.79 2.05
N ALA A 151 9.51 -12.87 1.75
CA ALA A 151 9.21 -12.44 0.38
C ALA A 151 10.34 -11.63 -0.29
N GLY A 152 11.43 -11.30 0.44
CA GLY A 152 12.59 -10.59 -0.08
C GLY A 152 12.52 -9.07 0.02
N ILE A 153 11.46 -8.48 0.57
CA ILE A 153 11.32 -7.04 0.74
C ILE A 153 12.23 -6.55 1.88
N LYS A 154 13.23 -5.74 1.51
CA LYS A 154 14.21 -5.17 2.45
C LYS A 154 13.81 -3.81 3.00
N ASN A 155 13.05 -3.02 2.23
CA ASN A 155 12.60 -1.70 2.63
C ASN A 155 11.25 -1.83 3.35
N LEU A 156 11.29 -1.89 4.68
CA LEU A 156 10.12 -2.04 5.54
C LEU A 156 10.07 -0.87 6.52
N ASN A 157 8.96 -0.14 6.49
CA ASN A 157 8.62 0.88 7.47
C ASN A 157 7.58 0.34 8.47
N LEU A 158 7.68 0.75 9.72
CA LEU A 158 6.71 0.45 10.76
C LEU A 158 6.13 1.76 11.28
N ASP A 159 4.84 1.97 11.05
CA ASP A 159 4.15 3.18 11.50
C ASP A 159 3.81 3.06 12.99
N LEU A 160 4.15 4.07 13.78
CA LEU A 160 3.89 4.14 15.21
C LEU A 160 3.16 5.44 15.57
N ILE A 161 2.21 5.33 16.48
CA ILE A 161 1.52 6.49 17.08
C ILE A 161 2.06 6.67 18.49
N TYR A 162 2.50 7.90 18.80
CA TYR A 162 2.96 8.30 20.13
C TYR A 162 2.37 9.67 20.50
N GLY A 163 2.20 9.91 21.81
CA GLY A 163 1.65 11.15 22.36
C GLY A 163 1.39 11.02 23.83
#